data_7a053dacb68c9a8bdbcd4b2d30c4375f
#
_entry.id   7a053dacb68c9a8bdbcd4b2d30c4375f
#
_cell.length_a   1.000
_cell.length_b   1.000
_cell.length_c   1.000
_cell.angle_alpha   90.00
_cell.angle_beta   90.00
_cell.angle_gamma   90.00
#
_symmetry.space_group_name_H-M   'P 1'
#
loop_
_entity.id
_entity.type
_entity.pdbx_description
1 polymer ?
#
loop_
_entity_poly.entity_id
_entity_poly.type
_entity_poly.pdbx_seq_one_letter_code
_entity_poly.pdbx_strand_id
1 'polypeptide(L)' 'MSSYQGSDIFQFAIRMEENGEKFYNYAASMTKNPKVYGIFTKLASEEVKHRKLFAD' A
#
# COMPACT_ATOMS: atom_id res chain seq x y z
N MET A 1 -2.18 5.17 -29.83
CA MET A 1 -1.03 5.13 -28.99
C MET A 1 -1.27 5.88 -27.69
N SER A 2 -1.19 5.22 -26.61
CA SER A 2 -1.42 5.91 -25.35
C SER A 2 -0.21 6.76 -25.01
N SER A 3 -0.48 7.90 -24.45
CA SER A 3 0.54 8.80 -24.01
C SER A 3 0.38 8.96 -22.51
N TYR A 4 0.91 8.00 -21.78
CA TYR A 4 0.93 8.14 -20.33
C TYR A 4 1.91 9.22 -19.94
N GLN A 5 1.45 10.12 -19.11
CA GLN A 5 2.30 11.15 -18.56
C GLN A 5 2.85 10.69 -17.21
N GLY A 6 3.92 11.35 -16.76
CA GLY A 6 4.52 11.00 -15.49
C GLY A 6 3.53 11.04 -14.34
N SER A 7 2.61 12.01 -14.36
CA SER A 7 1.60 12.13 -13.31
C SER A 7 0.66 10.94 -13.29
N ASP A 8 0.37 10.34 -14.46
CA ASP A 8 -0.51 9.17 -14.52
C ASP A 8 0.19 7.96 -13.90
N ILE A 9 1.49 7.83 -14.12
CA ILE A 9 2.28 6.74 -13.56
C ILE A 9 2.33 6.86 -12.04
N PHE A 10 2.55 8.07 -11.52
CA PHE A 10 2.58 8.28 -10.09
C PHE A 10 1.21 8.01 -9.45
N GLN A 11 0.13 8.42 -10.12
CA GLN A 11 -1.20 8.14 -9.62
C GLN A 11 -1.49 6.66 -9.56
N PHE A 12 -1.06 5.93 -10.57
CA PHE A 12 -1.20 4.48 -10.59
C PHE A 12 -0.43 3.86 -9.43
N ALA A 13 0.81 4.31 -9.19
CA ALA A 13 1.61 3.80 -8.10
C ALA A 13 0.95 4.08 -6.74
N ILE A 14 0.40 5.27 -6.57
CA ILE A 14 -0.30 5.62 -5.34
C ILE A 14 -1.48 4.69 -5.09
N ARG A 15 -2.26 4.40 -6.13
CA ARG A 15 -3.39 3.46 -6.00
C ARG A 15 -2.93 2.07 -5.61
N MET A 16 -1.83 1.60 -6.18
CA MET A 16 -1.30 0.28 -5.83
C MET A 16 -0.88 0.24 -4.36
N GLU A 17 -0.26 1.32 -3.88
CA GLU A 17 0.14 1.37 -2.48
C GLU A 17 -1.07 1.43 -1.56
N GLU A 18 -2.12 2.17 -1.95
CA GLU A 18 -3.36 2.21 -1.17
C GLU A 18 -4.03 0.85 -1.12
N ASN A 19 -4.04 0.15 -2.25
CA ASN A 19 -4.62 -1.20 -2.30
C ASN A 19 -3.81 -2.17 -1.45
N GLY A 20 -2.48 -2.04 -1.46
CA GLY A 20 -1.62 -2.85 -0.62
C GLY A 20 -1.90 -2.62 0.86
N GLU A 21 -2.04 -1.36 1.24
CA GLU A 21 -2.35 -1.00 2.63
C GLU A 21 -3.67 -1.64 3.07
N LYS A 22 -4.70 -1.53 2.25
CA LYS A 22 -6.01 -2.11 2.55
C LYS A 22 -5.92 -3.63 2.67
N PHE A 23 -5.17 -4.27 1.77
CA PHE A 23 -5.00 -5.71 1.80
C PHE A 23 -4.32 -6.15 3.09
N TYR A 24 -3.23 -5.48 3.46
CA TYR A 24 -2.48 -5.85 4.65
C TYR A 24 -3.28 -5.61 5.93
N ASN A 25 -4.03 -4.51 5.99
CA ASN A 25 -4.90 -4.25 7.14
C ASN A 25 -6.00 -5.28 7.24
N TYR A 26 -6.57 -5.68 6.11
CA TYR A 26 -7.59 -6.72 6.10
C TYR A 26 -7.01 -8.05 6.58
N ALA A 27 -5.84 -8.42 6.05
CA ALA A 27 -5.18 -9.66 6.45
C ALA A 27 -4.86 -9.65 7.95
N ALA A 28 -4.40 -8.50 8.47
CA ALA A 28 -4.14 -8.37 9.90
C ALA A 28 -5.41 -8.61 10.72
N SER A 29 -6.54 -8.08 10.23
CA SER A 29 -7.81 -8.21 10.97
C SER A 29 -8.32 -9.65 10.96
N MET A 30 -7.89 -10.46 10.01
CA MET A 30 -8.38 -11.84 9.87
C MET A 30 -7.51 -12.85 10.59
N THR A 31 -6.30 -12.52 10.98
CA THR A 31 -5.42 -13.48 11.63
C THR A 31 -5.58 -13.44 13.13
N LYS A 32 -5.44 -14.61 13.77
CA LYS A 32 -5.42 -14.71 15.21
C LYS A 32 -4.02 -14.91 15.76
N ASN A 33 -3.03 -14.97 14.86
CA ASN A 33 -1.64 -15.18 15.23
C ASN A 33 -0.98 -13.82 15.49
N PRO A 34 -0.48 -13.56 16.72
CA PRO A 34 0.11 -12.24 17.03
C PRO A 34 1.30 -11.88 16.17
N LYS A 35 2.13 -12.85 15.80
CA LYS A 35 3.29 -12.59 14.96
C LYS A 35 2.87 -12.20 13.56
N VAL A 36 1.89 -12.91 13.01
CA VAL A 36 1.37 -12.63 11.68
C VAL A 36 0.68 -11.26 11.68
N TYR A 37 -0.08 -10.96 12.72
CA TYR A 37 -0.71 -9.65 12.88
C TYR A 37 0.34 -8.55 12.84
N GLY A 38 1.44 -8.71 13.57
CA GLY A 38 2.51 -7.73 13.59
C GLY A 38 3.15 -7.54 12.24
N ILE A 39 3.33 -8.62 11.49
CA ILE A 39 3.91 -8.55 10.16
C ILE A 39 3.01 -7.75 9.22
N PHE A 40 1.71 -8.05 9.20
CA PHE A 40 0.79 -7.36 8.29
C PHE A 40 0.59 -5.90 8.67
N THR A 41 0.54 -5.57 9.97
CA THR A 41 0.43 -4.17 10.37
C THR A 41 1.68 -3.39 10.00
N LYS A 42 2.85 -4.01 10.09
CA LYS A 42 4.10 -3.37 9.67
C LYS A 42 4.10 -3.13 8.16
N LEU A 43 3.65 -4.13 7.38
CA LEU A 43 3.58 -3.99 5.93
C LEU A 43 2.62 -2.87 5.53
N ALA A 44 1.48 -2.77 6.21
CA ALA A 44 0.53 -1.70 5.96
C ALA A 44 1.16 -0.33 6.23
N SER A 45 1.90 -0.22 7.31
CA SER A 45 2.59 1.01 7.66
C SER A 45 3.63 1.39 6.60
N GLU A 46 4.36 0.39 6.07
CA GLU A 46 5.33 0.65 5.00
C GLU A 46 4.65 1.18 3.74
N GLU A 47 3.45 0.67 3.42
CA GLU A 47 2.72 1.16 2.26
C GLU A 47 2.36 2.63 2.40
N VAL A 48 2.00 3.07 3.60
CA VAL A 48 1.71 4.48 3.87
C VAL A 48 2.95 5.33 3.61
N LYS A 49 4.11 4.87 4.03
CA LYS A 49 5.37 5.59 3.80
C LYS A 49 5.69 5.69 2.32
N HIS A 50 5.51 4.59 1.59
CA HIS A 50 5.76 4.57 0.15
C HIS A 50 4.85 5.57 -0.56
N ARG A 51 3.58 5.58 -0.19
CA ARG A 51 2.62 6.48 -0.82
C ARG A 51 3.00 7.94 -0.62
N LYS A 52 3.53 8.29 0.56
CA LYS A 52 3.96 9.64 0.84
C LYS A 52 5.12 10.07 -0.05
N LEU A 53 6.00 9.13 -0.39
CA LEU A 53 7.09 9.43 -1.30
C LEU A 53 6.59 9.81 -2.69
N PHE A 54 5.52 9.17 -3.13
CA PHE A 54 4.95 9.48 -4.44
C PHE A 54 4.09 10.75 -4.42
N ALA A 55 3.45 11.02 -3.30
CA ALA A 55 2.53 12.15 -3.19
C ALA A 55 3.25 13.48 -3.02
N ASP A 56 4.43 13.47 -2.44
CA ASP A 56 5.21 14.67 -2.24
C ASP A 56 6.05 14.96 -3.48
#